data_ffe857945200d0ce952dfda9f31c10bf
#
_entry.id   ffe857945200d0ce952dfda9f31c10bf
#
_cell.length_a   1.000
_cell.length_b   1.000
_cell.length_c   1.000
_cell.angle_alpha   90.00
_cell.angle_beta   90.00
_cell.angle_gamma   90.00
#
_symmetry.space_group_name_H-M   'P 1'
#
loop_
_entity.id
_entity.type
_entity.pdbx_description
1 polymer ?
#
loop_
_entity_poly.entity_id
_entity_poly.type
_entity_poly.pdbx_seq_one_letter_code
_entity_poly.pdbx_strand_id
1 'polypeptide(L)'
;MLQPKKTKFRRQQKGRMKGVAHRGAQLAFGSFGIKTLESCWLTGQQIEAARQAVVRYMKREGKIWIRIFPDKPYTKKPAEVSMGKGKGAPEGFVAPVTPGRMLIELEGVPMEIAKEALRLGAQKLPVTTKFVVRRDYVE
;
A
#
# COMPACT_ATOMS: atom_id res chain seq x y z
N MET A 1 4.07 -9.91 9.28
CA MET A 1 4.32 -8.67 8.52
C MET A 1 4.60 -9.01 7.07
N LEU A 2 4.12 -8.20 6.15
CA LEU A 2 4.31 -8.46 4.73
C LEU A 2 5.77 -8.24 4.33
N GLN A 3 6.40 -9.28 3.80
CA GLN A 3 7.75 -9.22 3.27
C GLN A 3 7.97 -10.39 2.32
N PRO A 4 8.90 -10.29 1.36
CA PRO A 4 9.21 -11.40 0.47
C PRO A 4 9.82 -12.57 1.23
N LYS A 5 9.47 -13.80 0.84
CA LYS A 5 10.10 -15.01 1.38
C LYS A 5 11.53 -15.16 0.89
N LYS A 6 11.80 -14.77 -0.36
CA LYS A 6 13.11 -14.79 -0.99
C LYS A 6 13.32 -13.51 -1.77
N THR A 7 14.52 -12.99 -1.78
CA THR A 7 14.86 -11.83 -2.59
C THR A 7 15.98 -12.18 -3.57
N LYS A 8 15.87 -11.70 -4.80
CA LYS A 8 16.93 -11.81 -5.79
C LYS A 8 18.10 -10.92 -5.39
N PHE A 9 17.82 -9.73 -4.88
CA PHE A 9 18.81 -8.80 -4.37
C PHE A 9 18.37 -8.34 -2.98
N ARG A 10 19.31 -8.35 -2.03
CA ARG A 10 19.04 -7.85 -0.67
C ARG A 10 19.11 -6.33 -0.61
N ARG A 11 19.81 -5.71 -1.55
CA ARG A 11 19.95 -4.26 -1.65
C ARG A 11 19.62 -3.83 -3.06
N GLN A 12 18.94 -2.71 -3.18
CA GLN A 12 18.59 -2.09 -4.45
C GLN A 12 18.83 -0.60 -4.37
N GLN A 13 19.06 0.02 -5.53
CA GLN A 13 19.17 1.46 -5.57
C GLN A 13 17.82 2.10 -5.24
N LYS A 14 17.88 3.25 -4.56
CA LYS A 14 16.69 3.98 -4.14
C LYS A 14 15.80 4.37 -5.33
N GLY A 15 16.40 4.83 -6.41
CA GLY A 15 15.65 5.24 -7.59
C GLY A 15 14.80 6.48 -7.38
N ARG A 16 14.06 6.84 -8.41
CA ARG A 16 13.12 7.97 -8.37
C ARG A 16 11.72 7.48 -8.72
N MET A 17 10.73 7.90 -7.94
CA MET A 17 9.34 7.59 -8.21
C MET A 17 8.73 8.71 -9.06
N LYS A 18 8.71 8.51 -10.37
CA LYS A 18 8.15 9.48 -11.31
C LYS A 18 6.97 8.89 -12.05
N GLY A 19 6.09 9.76 -12.51
CA GLY A 19 4.98 9.41 -13.38
C GLY A 19 3.74 8.98 -12.62
N VAL A 20 2.77 8.46 -13.38
CA VAL A 20 1.47 8.03 -12.90
C VAL A 20 1.37 6.53 -13.12
N ALA A 21 0.67 5.82 -12.24
CA ALA A 21 0.51 4.39 -12.34
C ALA A 21 -0.30 4.02 -13.58
N HIS A 22 0.23 3.10 -14.40
CA HIS A 22 -0.47 2.53 -15.55
C HIS A 22 -1.00 1.14 -15.24
N ARG A 23 -0.28 0.38 -14.39
CA ARG A 23 -0.72 -0.91 -13.90
C ARG A 23 -1.25 -0.75 -12.48
N GLY A 24 -2.29 -1.51 -12.16
CA GLY A 24 -2.89 -1.45 -10.84
C GLY A 24 -3.63 -0.16 -10.55
N ALA A 25 -4.04 0.57 -11.59
CA ALA A 25 -4.76 1.84 -11.44
C ALA A 25 -6.27 1.68 -11.44
N GLN A 26 -6.77 0.49 -11.74
CA GLN A 26 -8.21 0.23 -11.82
C GLN A 26 -8.61 -0.88 -10.86
N LEU A 27 -9.88 -0.85 -10.44
CA LEU A 27 -10.44 -1.93 -9.65
C LEU A 27 -10.49 -3.21 -10.48
N ALA A 28 -9.96 -4.30 -9.92
CA ALA A 28 -9.89 -5.58 -10.61
C ALA A 28 -10.69 -6.67 -9.89
N PHE A 29 -10.78 -6.61 -8.57
CA PHE A 29 -11.37 -7.68 -7.76
C PHE A 29 -12.63 -7.25 -7.03
N GLY A 30 -12.68 -6.03 -6.53
CA GLY A 30 -13.76 -5.57 -5.68
C GLY A 30 -14.62 -4.50 -6.32
N SER A 31 -15.67 -4.13 -5.61
CA SER A 31 -16.58 -3.05 -6.02
C SER A 31 -16.09 -1.69 -5.56
N PHE A 32 -15.27 -1.66 -4.53
CA PHE A 32 -14.78 -0.42 -3.91
C PHE A 32 -13.28 -0.50 -3.68
N GLY A 33 -12.63 0.64 -3.63
CA GLY A 33 -11.22 0.68 -3.32
C GLY A 33 -10.73 2.07 -2.99
N ILE A 34 -9.46 2.14 -2.59
CA ILE A 34 -8.75 3.40 -2.44
C ILE A 34 -7.51 3.37 -3.30
N LYS A 35 -7.23 4.51 -3.93
CA LYS A 35 -5.99 4.70 -4.70
C LYS A 35 -5.22 5.87 -4.12
N THR A 36 -3.91 5.80 -4.26
CA THR A 36 -3.05 6.89 -3.80
C THR A 36 -3.06 8.05 -4.80
N LEU A 37 -2.98 9.26 -4.28
CA LEU A 37 -2.82 10.47 -5.08
C LEU A 37 -1.38 10.98 -5.06
N GLU A 38 -0.51 10.31 -4.32
CA GLU A 38 0.87 10.73 -4.12
C GLU A 38 1.84 9.59 -4.37
N SER A 39 3.10 9.94 -4.68
CA SER A 39 4.20 8.98 -4.69
C SER A 39 4.75 8.79 -3.29
N CYS A 40 4.96 7.54 -2.88
CA CYS A 40 5.47 7.25 -1.55
C CYS A 40 6.00 5.81 -1.48
N TRP A 41 6.82 5.55 -0.47
CA TRP A 41 7.20 4.21 -0.07
C TRP A 41 6.32 3.78 1.10
N LEU A 42 5.57 2.71 0.92
CA LEU A 42 4.71 2.16 1.97
C LEU A 42 5.40 0.95 2.59
N THR A 43 5.55 0.98 3.91
CA THR A 43 6.16 -0.15 4.63
C THR A 43 5.16 -1.27 4.85
N GLY A 44 5.66 -2.49 5.07
CA GLY A 44 4.80 -3.61 5.41
C GLY A 44 3.98 -3.37 6.67
N GLN A 45 4.55 -2.65 7.64
CA GLN A 45 3.84 -2.28 8.87
C GLN A 45 2.66 -1.36 8.61
N GLN A 46 2.84 -0.36 7.75
CA GLN A 46 1.77 0.57 7.38
C GLN A 46 0.64 -0.16 6.64
N ILE A 47 0.99 -1.02 5.70
CA ILE A 47 0.02 -1.80 4.93
C ILE A 47 -0.78 -2.72 5.87
N GLU A 48 -0.11 -3.41 6.78
CA GLU A 48 -0.77 -4.30 7.73
C GLU A 48 -1.68 -3.54 8.69
N ALA A 49 -1.24 -2.38 9.18
CA ALA A 49 -2.06 -1.53 10.03
C ALA A 49 -3.34 -1.08 9.32
N ALA A 50 -3.21 -0.70 8.04
CA ALA A 50 -4.36 -0.31 7.24
C ALA A 50 -5.33 -1.47 7.05
N ARG A 51 -4.81 -2.66 6.73
CA ARG A 51 -5.63 -3.86 6.57
C ARG A 51 -6.42 -4.16 7.85
N GLN A 52 -5.75 -4.13 9.00
CA GLN A 52 -6.40 -4.41 10.28
C GLN A 52 -7.51 -3.40 10.59
N ALA A 53 -7.28 -2.11 10.31
CA ALA A 53 -8.28 -1.08 10.55
C ALA A 53 -9.52 -1.31 9.68
N VAL A 54 -9.33 -1.67 8.41
CA VAL A 54 -10.42 -1.96 7.49
C VAL A 54 -11.23 -3.17 7.96
N VAL A 55 -10.54 -4.27 8.24
CA VAL A 55 -11.18 -5.53 8.64
C VAL A 55 -11.94 -5.37 9.96
N ARG A 56 -11.37 -4.62 10.89
CA ARG A 56 -12.01 -4.38 12.18
C ARG A 56 -13.33 -3.62 12.02
N TYR A 57 -13.35 -2.61 11.18
CA TYR A 57 -14.57 -1.84 10.94
C TYR A 57 -15.66 -2.69 10.25
N MET A 58 -15.25 -3.53 9.30
CA MET A 58 -16.18 -4.41 8.58
C MET A 58 -16.65 -5.59 9.41
N LYS A 59 -16.13 -5.79 10.62
CA LYS A 59 -16.46 -6.91 11.50
C LYS A 59 -16.28 -8.27 10.82
N ARG A 60 -15.25 -8.35 9.97
CA ARG A 60 -14.90 -9.55 9.19
C ARG A 60 -15.94 -9.96 8.15
N GLU A 61 -16.86 -9.06 7.80
CA GLU A 61 -17.78 -9.27 6.69
C GLU A 61 -17.12 -8.82 5.39
N GLY A 62 -17.51 -9.47 4.27
CA GLY A 62 -16.97 -9.12 2.97
C GLY A 62 -15.57 -9.64 2.72
N LYS A 63 -14.98 -9.16 1.64
CA LYS A 63 -13.64 -9.55 1.20
C LYS A 63 -12.76 -8.32 1.03
N ILE A 64 -11.47 -8.49 1.31
CA ILE A 64 -10.46 -7.44 1.15
C ILE A 64 -9.32 -7.98 0.28
N TRP A 65 -8.82 -7.14 -0.61
CA TRP A 65 -7.63 -7.43 -1.41
C TRP A 65 -6.62 -6.31 -1.22
N ILE A 66 -5.41 -6.68 -0.82
CA ILE A 66 -4.29 -5.75 -0.73
C ILE A 66 -3.59 -5.81 -2.09
N ARG A 67 -3.61 -4.70 -2.84
CA ARG A 67 -3.13 -4.65 -4.23
C ARG A 67 -1.65 -4.32 -4.34
N ILE A 68 -0.97 -4.12 -3.22
CA ILE A 68 0.45 -3.76 -3.16
C ILE A 68 1.18 -4.72 -2.25
N PHE A 69 2.48 -4.92 -2.52
CA PHE A 69 3.32 -5.79 -1.69
C PHE A 69 4.69 -5.13 -1.51
N PRO A 70 5.22 -5.11 -0.28
CA PRO A 70 6.51 -4.48 0.00
C PRO A 70 7.65 -5.44 -0.38
N ASP A 71 8.11 -5.33 -1.61
CA ASP A 71 9.17 -6.21 -2.15
C ASP A 71 10.48 -5.49 -2.42
N LYS A 72 10.52 -4.15 -2.31
CA LYS A 72 11.75 -3.39 -2.53
C LYS A 72 12.52 -3.25 -1.22
N PRO A 73 13.74 -3.81 -1.12
CA PRO A 73 14.53 -3.66 0.08
C PRO A 73 15.03 -2.22 0.22
N TYR A 74 15.08 -1.73 1.44
CA TYR A 74 15.68 -0.44 1.74
C TYR A 74 16.74 -0.60 2.81
N THR A 75 17.71 0.31 2.82
CA THR A 75 18.84 0.27 3.75
C THR A 75 18.87 1.54 4.57
N LYS A 76 19.35 1.42 5.81
CA LYS A 76 19.52 2.54 6.72
C LYS A 76 20.87 2.43 7.39
N LYS A 77 21.62 3.53 7.41
CA LYS A 77 22.85 3.58 8.18
C LYS A 77 22.55 4.00 9.61
N PRO A 78 23.24 3.42 10.60
CA PRO A 78 23.14 3.91 11.97
C PRO A 78 23.55 5.39 12.05
N ALA A 79 22.97 6.11 12.98
CA ALA A 79 23.23 7.54 13.14
C ALA A 79 24.70 7.84 13.40
N GLU A 80 25.45 6.88 13.94
CA GLU A 80 26.86 7.01 14.31
C GLU A 80 27.82 6.77 13.15
N VAL A 81 27.33 6.30 12.00
CA VAL A 81 28.18 5.96 10.85
C VAL A 81 28.24 7.13 9.90
N SER A 82 29.46 7.42 9.42
CA SER A 82 29.69 8.49 8.44
C SER A 82 28.94 8.21 7.16
N MET A 83 28.34 9.25 6.61
CA MET A 83 27.69 9.17 5.31
C MET A 83 28.72 9.03 4.22
N GLY A 84 28.40 8.27 3.16
CA GLY A 84 29.22 8.17 1.97
C GLY A 84 30.16 6.98 1.87
N LYS A 85 30.26 6.16 2.90
CA LYS A 85 31.12 4.97 2.88
C LYS A 85 30.35 3.69 2.59
N GLY A 86 29.75 3.62 1.40
CA GLY A 86 29.00 2.45 1.00
C GLY A 86 27.55 2.44 1.49
N LYS A 87 26.81 1.44 1.06
CA LYS A 87 25.39 1.29 1.34
C LYS A 87 25.18 0.63 2.70
N GLY A 88 24.20 1.12 3.46
CA GLY A 88 23.88 0.53 4.74
C GLY A 88 23.33 -0.88 4.63
N ALA A 89 23.19 -1.57 5.76
CA ALA A 89 22.59 -2.90 5.80
C ALA A 89 21.09 -2.83 5.45
N PRO A 90 20.52 -3.90 4.84
CA PRO A 90 19.09 -3.95 4.61
C PRO A 90 18.32 -3.89 5.92
N GLU A 91 17.34 -3.01 6.02
CA GLU A 91 16.52 -2.85 7.23
C GLU A 91 15.12 -3.40 7.07
N GLY A 92 14.57 -3.36 5.86
CA GLY A 92 13.22 -3.85 5.61
C GLY A 92 12.83 -3.72 4.15
N PHE A 93 11.56 -3.84 3.90
CA PHE A 93 11.00 -3.79 2.55
C PHE A 93 9.90 -2.74 2.47
N VAL A 94 9.79 -2.13 1.30
CA VAL A 94 8.77 -1.12 1.03
C VAL A 94 8.10 -1.39 -0.30
N ALA A 95 6.87 -0.92 -0.44
CA ALA A 95 6.15 -0.91 -1.70
C ALA A 95 6.18 0.51 -2.25
N PRO A 96 6.93 0.78 -3.34
CA PRO A 96 6.88 2.08 -3.97
C PRO A 96 5.58 2.22 -4.75
N VAL A 97 4.86 3.32 -4.51
CA VAL A 97 3.61 3.60 -5.21
C VAL A 97 3.69 4.96 -5.88
N THR A 98 2.99 5.08 -7.01
CA THR A 98 2.88 6.33 -7.78
C THR A 98 1.41 6.74 -7.84
N PRO A 99 1.11 8.03 -8.12
CA PRO A 99 -0.26 8.50 -8.14
C PRO A 99 -1.14 7.65 -9.06
N GLY A 100 -2.32 7.29 -8.57
CA GLY A 100 -3.27 6.46 -9.30
C GLY A 100 -3.21 4.98 -8.97
N ARG A 101 -2.21 4.52 -8.23
CA ARG A 101 -2.10 3.10 -7.87
C ARG A 101 -3.20 2.70 -6.90
N MET A 102 -3.89 1.61 -7.21
CA MET A 102 -4.88 1.03 -6.30
C MET A 102 -4.16 0.35 -5.14
N LEU A 103 -4.58 0.67 -3.92
CA LEU A 103 -3.94 0.14 -2.71
C LEU A 103 -4.72 -1.01 -2.10
N ILE A 104 -6.02 -0.81 -1.87
CA ILE A 104 -6.89 -1.80 -1.21
C ILE A 104 -8.22 -1.82 -1.95
N GLU A 105 -8.79 -3.02 -2.12
CA GLU A 105 -10.13 -3.21 -2.69
C GLU A 105 -11.01 -3.97 -1.72
N LEU A 106 -12.30 -3.68 -1.76
CA LEU A 106 -13.31 -4.33 -0.93
C LEU A 106 -14.49 -4.79 -1.76
N GLU A 107 -15.15 -5.84 -1.28
CA GLU A 107 -16.42 -6.31 -1.83
C GLU A 107 -17.24 -7.01 -0.74
N GLY A 108 -18.55 -7.06 -0.94
CA GLY A 108 -19.42 -7.80 -0.04
C GLY A 108 -19.96 -7.00 1.13
N VAL A 109 -19.80 -5.68 1.10
CA VAL A 109 -20.38 -4.77 2.11
C VAL A 109 -21.05 -3.59 1.41
N PRO A 110 -22.02 -2.92 2.07
CA PRO A 110 -22.62 -1.72 1.49
C PRO A 110 -21.61 -0.60 1.28
N MET A 111 -21.88 0.28 0.32
CA MET A 111 -20.99 1.39 -0.01
C MET A 111 -20.62 2.24 1.20
N GLU A 112 -21.59 2.53 2.06
CA GLU A 112 -21.36 3.38 3.25
C GLU A 112 -20.33 2.74 4.19
N ILE A 113 -20.45 1.44 4.42
CA ILE A 113 -19.52 0.71 5.27
C ILE A 113 -18.14 0.63 4.61
N ALA A 114 -18.11 0.35 3.31
CA ALA A 114 -16.86 0.27 2.57
C ALA A 114 -16.11 1.62 2.60
N LYS A 115 -16.83 2.70 2.39
CA LYS A 115 -16.25 4.05 2.38
C LYS A 115 -15.62 4.39 3.73
N GLU A 116 -16.34 4.12 4.83
CA GLU A 116 -15.82 4.39 6.17
C GLU A 116 -14.66 3.46 6.54
N ALA A 117 -14.77 2.18 6.21
CA ALA A 117 -13.70 1.23 6.47
C ALA A 117 -12.40 1.64 5.76
N LEU A 118 -12.51 2.00 4.48
CA LEU A 118 -11.34 2.43 3.72
C LEU A 118 -10.79 3.77 4.19
N ARG A 119 -11.65 4.66 4.66
CA ARG A 119 -11.21 5.92 5.27
C ARG A 119 -10.33 5.66 6.50
N LEU A 120 -10.78 4.75 7.37
CA LEU A 120 -10.02 4.38 8.56
C LEU A 120 -8.71 3.70 8.21
N GLY A 121 -8.71 2.84 7.19
CA GLY A 121 -7.48 2.22 6.71
C GLY A 121 -6.51 3.24 6.15
N ALA A 122 -7.02 4.19 5.38
CA ALA A 122 -6.18 5.23 4.76
C ALA A 122 -5.47 6.10 5.80
N GLN A 123 -6.07 6.29 6.98
CA GLN A 123 -5.43 7.05 8.06
C GLN A 123 -4.14 6.42 8.56
N LYS A 124 -3.94 5.12 8.31
CA LYS A 124 -2.73 4.41 8.70
C LYS A 124 -1.63 4.52 7.63
N LEU A 125 -1.94 5.12 6.50
CA LEU A 125 -1.00 5.26 5.38
C LEU A 125 -0.52 6.72 5.29
N PRO A 126 0.75 6.93 4.87
CA PRO A 126 1.32 8.28 4.80
C PRO A 126 1.00 9.01 3.49
N VAL A 127 -0.10 8.66 2.84
CA VAL A 127 -0.47 9.23 1.54
C VAL A 127 -1.91 9.73 1.55
N THR A 128 -2.19 10.69 0.69
CA THR A 128 -3.55 11.11 0.41
C THR A 128 -4.18 10.09 -0.54
N THR A 129 -5.38 9.65 -0.24
CA THR A 129 -6.07 8.63 -1.01
C THR A 129 -7.41 9.13 -1.54
N LYS A 130 -7.91 8.44 -2.55
CA LYS A 130 -9.23 8.68 -3.11
C LYS A 130 -10.04 7.40 -3.09
N PHE A 131 -11.26 7.47 -2.58
CA PHE A 131 -12.22 6.37 -2.64
C PHE A 131 -12.75 6.23 -4.06
N VAL A 132 -12.79 5.00 -4.57
CA VAL A 132 -13.28 4.72 -5.92
C VAL A 132 -14.30 3.60 -5.88
N VAL A 133 -15.25 3.67 -6.81
CA VAL A 133 -16.34 2.70 -6.96
C VAL A 133 -16.26 2.14 -8.37
N ARG A 134 -16.52 0.84 -8.51
CA ARG A 134 -16.53 0.21 -9.84
C ARG A 134 -17.62 0.82 -10.69
N ARG A 135 -17.32 1.03 -11.99
CA ARG A 135 -18.24 1.70 -12.91
C ARG A 135 -19.61 1.05 -13.01
N ASP A 136 -19.65 -0.26 -12.95
CA ASP A 136 -20.88 -1.04 -13.10
C ASP A 136 -21.52 -1.41 -11.76
N TYR A 137 -21.11 -0.75 -10.68
CA TYR A 137 -21.67 -1.02 -9.36
C TYR A 137 -23.13 -0.56 -9.28
N VAL A 138 -24.00 -1.45 -8.83
CA VAL A 138 -25.43 -1.20 -8.61
C VAL A 138 -25.75 -1.61 -7.17
N GLU A 139 -26.42 -0.74 -6.43
CA GLU A 139 -26.89 -1.05 -5.07
C GLU A 139 -28.11 -1.96 -5.08
#